data_5262cba51a284774db7e862bca9331f3
#
_entry.id   5262cba51a284774db7e862bca9331f3
#
_cell.length_a   1.000
_cell.length_b   1.000
_cell.length_c   1.000
_cell.angle_alpha   90.00
_cell.angle_beta   90.00
_cell.angle_gamma   90.00
#
_symmetry.space_group_name_H-M   'P 1'
#
loop_
_entity.id
_entity.type
_entity.pdbx_description
1 polymer ?
#
loop_
_entity_poly.entity_id
_entity_poly.type
_entity_poly.pdbx_seq_one_letter_code
_entity_poly.pdbx_strand_id
1 'polypeptide(L)'
;MSNTNLKILNEEVESLIKNTAKNLAHLMKIRGVDAATLSKMTGLGIATVNSIRRGEANPTLSTLSALSNFFEVSLAELTGNDLKTQNFAPKNVKAIPLIKLNEIDNYFFNGEFVDTYTTEISSHEKNLFSVSIDSDSQSPFFPRGTVCIFEKGKQPSDGDIVLVKIHEHTPCFRRIFIEDIHFLFSPVILERDISPSIYSEYKIFGILLKAIKIY
;
A
#
# COMPACT_ATOMS: atom_id res chain seq x y z
N MET A 1 -1.27 28.69 38.27
CA MET A 1 -2.17 27.87 37.41
C MET A 1 -3.21 27.23 38.31
N SER A 2 -4.48 27.49 38.07
CA SER A 2 -5.54 27.07 38.99
C SER A 2 -5.76 25.54 38.94
N ASN A 3 -6.13 24.95 40.09
CA ASN A 3 -6.48 23.53 40.25
C ASN A 3 -7.49 23.02 39.21
N THR A 4 -8.31 23.90 38.68
CA THR A 4 -9.32 23.61 37.63
C THR A 4 -8.68 23.24 36.30
N ASN A 5 -7.63 23.94 35.85
CA ASN A 5 -6.95 23.66 34.59
C ASN A 5 -6.20 22.32 34.62
N LEU A 6 -5.63 21.95 35.77
CA LEU A 6 -4.95 20.66 35.94
C LEU A 6 -5.94 19.49 35.89
N LYS A 7 -7.14 19.68 36.45
CA LYS A 7 -8.20 18.67 36.43
C LYS A 7 -8.73 18.42 35.01
N ILE A 8 -8.97 19.47 34.24
CA ILE A 8 -9.41 19.39 32.84
C ILE A 8 -8.36 18.65 31.99
N LEU A 9 -7.08 19.00 32.14
CA LEU A 9 -5.98 18.36 31.40
C LEU A 9 -5.89 16.86 31.68
N ASN A 10 -6.07 16.45 32.94
CA ASN A 10 -6.07 15.04 33.34
C ASN A 10 -7.27 14.28 32.72
N GLU A 11 -8.45 14.87 32.70
CA GLU A 11 -9.65 14.27 32.08
C GLU A 11 -9.49 14.08 30.56
N GLU A 12 -8.86 15.06 29.88
CA GLU A 12 -8.54 14.95 28.44
C GLU A 12 -7.54 13.81 28.16
N VAL A 13 -6.47 13.70 28.95
CA VAL A 13 -5.48 12.64 28.80
C VAL A 13 -6.09 11.25 29.04
N GLU A 14 -6.91 11.10 30.09
CA GLU A 14 -7.64 9.85 30.35
C GLU A 14 -8.57 9.48 29.19
N SER A 15 -9.25 10.45 28.60
CA SER A 15 -10.10 10.25 27.43
C SER A 15 -9.29 9.73 26.23
N LEU A 16 -8.13 10.34 25.94
CA LEU A 16 -7.23 9.88 24.87
C LEU A 16 -6.72 8.44 25.10
N ILE A 17 -6.35 8.10 26.34
CA ILE A 17 -5.92 6.74 26.69
C ILE A 17 -7.04 5.72 26.46
N LYS A 18 -8.27 6.03 26.92
CA LYS A 18 -9.45 5.17 26.72
C LYS A 18 -9.80 4.99 25.26
N ASN A 19 -9.73 6.06 24.47
CA ASN A 19 -9.98 6.01 23.01
C ASN A 19 -8.92 5.16 22.31
N THR A 20 -7.64 5.37 22.64
CA THR A 20 -6.54 4.57 22.10
C THR A 20 -6.73 3.09 22.38
N ALA A 21 -7.13 2.72 23.60
CA ALA A 21 -7.38 1.33 23.97
C ALA A 21 -8.51 0.70 23.15
N LYS A 22 -9.65 1.41 23.00
CA LYS A 22 -10.79 0.94 22.21
C LYS A 22 -10.43 0.80 20.74
N ASN A 23 -9.74 1.79 20.19
CA ASN A 23 -9.34 1.81 18.78
C ASN A 23 -8.32 0.71 18.48
N LEU A 24 -7.32 0.51 19.35
CA LEU A 24 -6.35 -0.57 19.21
C LEU A 24 -7.03 -1.94 19.23
N ALA A 25 -7.93 -2.19 20.21
CA ALA A 25 -8.67 -3.45 20.30
C ALA A 25 -9.52 -3.71 19.06
N HIS A 26 -10.14 -2.66 18.49
CA HIS A 26 -10.92 -2.73 17.27
C HIS A 26 -10.06 -3.04 16.04
N LEU A 27 -8.94 -2.34 15.87
CA LEU A 27 -7.99 -2.55 14.77
C LEU A 27 -7.39 -3.96 14.80
N MET A 28 -6.99 -4.44 15.99
CA MET A 28 -6.50 -5.81 16.17
C MET A 28 -7.54 -6.84 15.75
N LYS A 29 -8.82 -6.63 16.11
CA LYS A 29 -9.92 -7.52 15.74
C LYS A 29 -10.16 -7.54 14.22
N ILE A 30 -10.18 -6.36 13.56
CA ILE A 30 -10.39 -6.26 12.11
C ILE A 30 -9.26 -6.93 11.34
N ARG A 31 -8.00 -6.70 11.74
CA ARG A 31 -6.81 -7.29 11.09
C ARG A 31 -6.56 -8.75 11.49
N GLY A 32 -7.31 -9.29 12.44
CA GLY A 32 -7.13 -10.66 12.93
C GLY A 32 -5.77 -10.89 13.59
N VAL A 33 -5.16 -9.85 14.21
CA VAL A 33 -3.85 -9.94 14.85
C VAL A 33 -4.00 -9.99 16.37
N ASP A 34 -3.22 -10.86 17.01
CA ASP A 34 -3.10 -10.93 18.46
C ASP A 34 -1.94 -10.07 18.99
N ALA A 35 -1.82 -9.99 20.32
CA ALA A 35 -0.78 -9.18 20.96
C ALA A 35 0.65 -9.72 20.69
N ALA A 36 0.79 -11.02 20.51
CA ALA A 36 2.09 -11.64 20.23
C ALA A 36 2.56 -11.29 18.81
N THR A 37 1.67 -11.41 17.83
CA THR A 37 1.93 -11.01 16.44
C THR A 37 2.23 -9.52 16.34
N LEU A 38 1.40 -8.69 16.98
CA LEU A 38 1.61 -7.23 16.99
C LEU A 38 2.95 -6.85 17.63
N SER A 39 3.32 -7.48 18.74
CA SER A 39 4.62 -7.32 19.41
C SER A 39 5.78 -7.64 18.46
N LYS A 40 5.71 -8.78 17.77
CA LYS A 40 6.74 -9.21 16.82
C LYS A 40 6.91 -8.25 15.65
N MET A 41 5.80 -7.74 15.13
CA MET A 41 5.80 -6.88 13.93
C MET A 41 6.18 -5.43 14.24
N THR A 42 5.90 -4.94 15.46
CA THR A 42 6.15 -3.55 15.84
C THR A 42 7.42 -3.37 16.70
N GLY A 43 7.98 -4.46 17.21
CA GLY A 43 9.07 -4.41 18.19
C GLY A 43 8.66 -3.99 19.62
N LEU A 44 7.37 -3.78 19.87
CA LEU A 44 6.84 -3.43 21.18
C LEU A 44 6.74 -4.67 22.08
N GLY A 45 6.97 -4.51 23.39
CA GLY A 45 6.77 -5.62 24.34
C GLY A 45 5.30 -6.09 24.38
N ILE A 46 5.07 -7.41 24.47
CA ILE A 46 3.70 -7.97 24.59
C ILE A 46 2.94 -7.38 25.78
N ALA A 47 3.62 -7.19 26.92
CA ALA A 47 3.04 -6.56 28.11
C ALA A 47 2.58 -5.13 27.81
N THR A 48 3.38 -4.35 27.08
CA THR A 48 3.05 -2.98 26.63
C THR A 48 1.81 -2.96 25.77
N VAL A 49 1.77 -3.83 24.75
CA VAL A 49 0.59 -3.96 23.86
C VAL A 49 -0.67 -4.27 24.66
N ASN A 50 -0.60 -5.22 25.59
CA ASN A 50 -1.73 -5.60 26.41
C ASN A 50 -2.19 -4.49 27.36
N SER A 51 -1.24 -3.76 28.01
CA SER A 51 -1.58 -2.64 28.90
C SER A 51 -2.23 -1.49 28.14
N ILE A 52 -1.74 -1.16 26.94
CA ILE A 52 -2.38 -0.14 26.08
C ILE A 52 -3.80 -0.59 25.68
N ARG A 53 -3.96 -1.84 25.26
CA ARG A 53 -5.28 -2.38 24.85
C ARG A 53 -6.30 -2.36 25.98
N ARG A 54 -5.87 -2.47 27.25
CA ARG A 54 -6.73 -2.37 28.43
C ARG A 54 -6.95 -0.94 28.92
N GLY A 55 -6.24 0.04 28.35
CA GLY A 55 -6.31 1.44 28.80
C GLY A 55 -5.58 1.69 30.13
N GLU A 56 -4.65 0.82 30.50
CA GLU A 56 -3.89 0.88 31.75
C GLU A 56 -2.54 1.60 31.60
N ALA A 57 -2.10 1.84 30.38
CA ALA A 57 -0.83 2.50 30.07
C ALA A 57 -1.04 3.81 29.32
N ASN A 58 -0.18 4.78 29.61
CA ASN A 58 -0.03 6.00 28.80
C ASN A 58 1.10 5.76 27.79
N PRO A 59 0.79 5.49 26.51
CA PRO A 59 1.79 5.17 25.52
C PRO A 59 2.60 6.41 25.15
N THR A 60 3.89 6.23 24.90
CA THR A 60 4.75 7.28 24.35
C THR A 60 4.39 7.57 22.89
N LEU A 61 4.81 8.73 22.37
CA LEU A 61 4.61 9.08 20.97
C LEU A 61 5.26 8.05 20.02
N SER A 62 6.44 7.51 20.37
CA SER A 62 7.09 6.46 19.59
C SER A 62 6.27 5.16 19.55
N THR A 63 5.67 4.78 20.67
CA THR A 63 4.76 3.62 20.74
C THR A 63 3.52 3.83 19.88
N LEU A 64 2.89 5.00 19.97
CA LEU A 64 1.74 5.36 19.15
C LEU A 64 2.09 5.37 17.66
N SER A 65 3.26 5.90 17.29
CA SER A 65 3.74 5.89 15.90
C SER A 65 3.94 4.47 15.37
N ALA A 66 4.53 3.57 16.17
CA ALA A 66 4.72 2.18 15.76
C ALA A 66 3.38 1.47 15.51
N LEU A 67 2.39 1.69 16.39
CA LEU A 67 1.03 1.15 16.22
C LEU A 67 0.30 1.76 15.01
N SER A 68 0.36 3.09 14.86
CA SER A 68 -0.24 3.81 13.72
C SER A 68 0.32 3.33 12.39
N ASN A 69 1.63 3.17 12.28
CA ASN A 69 2.29 2.66 11.08
C ASN A 69 1.88 1.22 10.77
N PHE A 70 1.82 0.35 11.77
CA PHE A 70 1.40 -1.05 11.56
C PHE A 70 -0.04 -1.16 11.08
N PHE A 71 -0.95 -0.37 11.66
CA PHE A 71 -2.36 -0.39 11.28
C PHE A 71 -2.68 0.54 10.11
N GLU A 72 -1.72 1.32 9.62
CA GLU A 72 -1.90 2.29 8.54
C GLU A 72 -2.99 3.34 8.85
N VAL A 73 -3.04 3.77 10.10
CA VAL A 73 -3.93 4.83 10.57
C VAL A 73 -3.11 6.03 11.06
N SER A 74 -3.67 7.24 11.02
CA SER A 74 -3.03 8.41 11.61
C SER A 74 -3.02 8.35 13.14
N LEU A 75 -2.11 9.10 13.78
CA LEU A 75 -2.12 9.26 15.24
C LEU A 75 -3.45 9.83 15.73
N ALA A 76 -4.02 10.79 15.01
CA ALA A 76 -5.32 11.37 15.34
C ALA A 76 -6.46 10.35 15.29
N GLU A 77 -6.41 9.42 14.35
CA GLU A 77 -7.38 8.33 14.26
C GLU A 77 -7.19 7.32 15.38
N LEU A 78 -5.94 6.96 15.70
CA LEU A 78 -5.66 6.00 16.77
C LEU A 78 -6.06 6.53 18.14
N THR A 79 -5.85 7.83 18.41
CA THR A 79 -6.11 8.46 19.72
C THR A 79 -7.44 9.19 19.81
N GLY A 80 -8.11 9.45 18.68
CA GLY A 80 -9.33 10.23 18.59
C GLY A 80 -10.57 9.47 19.05
N ASN A 81 -11.74 10.05 18.80
CA ASN A 81 -13.02 9.47 19.13
C ASN A 81 -13.24 8.12 18.45
N ASP A 82 -14.06 7.27 19.07
CA ASP A 82 -14.28 5.85 18.75
C ASP A 82 -14.33 5.56 17.24
N LEU A 83 -13.35 4.84 16.75
CA LEU A 83 -13.25 4.40 15.36
C LEU A 83 -14.47 3.57 14.90
N LYS A 84 -15.22 2.97 15.83
CA LYS A 84 -16.46 2.22 15.51
C LYS A 84 -17.59 3.11 15.00
N THR A 85 -17.60 4.39 15.39
CA THR A 85 -18.62 5.37 14.98
C THR A 85 -18.26 6.10 13.68
N GLN A 86 -17.00 6.05 13.29
CA GLN A 86 -16.61 6.46 11.98
C GLN A 86 -16.87 5.26 11.06
N ASN A 87 -17.85 5.40 10.16
CA ASN A 87 -17.95 4.49 9.03
C ASN A 87 -16.53 4.36 8.45
N PHE A 88 -15.91 3.19 8.62
CA PHE A 88 -14.74 2.80 7.87
C PHE A 88 -15.17 2.60 6.40
N ALA A 89 -15.59 3.67 5.76
CA ALA A 89 -15.28 3.80 4.38
C ALA A 89 -13.75 3.89 4.35
N PRO A 90 -13.04 3.01 3.65
CA PRO A 90 -11.60 3.07 3.58
C PRO A 90 -11.25 4.51 3.17
N LYS A 91 -10.62 5.26 4.10
CA LYS A 91 -10.34 6.70 3.90
C LYS A 91 -9.37 6.96 2.75
N ASN A 92 -8.85 5.90 2.17
CA ASN A 92 -7.90 5.91 1.06
C ASN A 92 -8.44 5.17 -0.17
N VAL A 93 -9.76 5.11 -0.36
CA VAL A 93 -10.31 4.67 -1.64
C VAL A 93 -10.17 5.78 -2.65
N LYS A 94 -9.48 5.52 -3.73
CA LYS A 94 -9.24 6.46 -4.81
C LYS A 94 -9.64 5.84 -6.14
N ALA A 95 -10.32 6.62 -6.97
CA ALA A 95 -10.48 6.31 -8.37
C ALA A 95 -9.17 6.67 -9.10
N ILE A 96 -8.58 5.70 -9.76
CA ILE A 96 -7.38 5.83 -10.57
C ILE A 96 -7.69 5.50 -12.01
N PRO A 97 -6.97 6.06 -13.01
CA PRO A 97 -7.17 5.72 -14.41
C PRO A 97 -7.11 4.21 -14.65
N LEU A 98 -8.08 3.66 -15.37
CA LEU A 98 -8.08 2.28 -15.86
C LEU A 98 -7.82 2.30 -17.36
N ILE A 99 -6.74 1.66 -17.80
CA ILE A 99 -6.23 1.75 -19.15
C ILE A 99 -6.09 0.34 -19.71
N LYS A 100 -6.38 0.15 -20.98
CA LYS A 100 -6.05 -1.09 -21.67
C LYS A 100 -4.58 -1.12 -22.04
N LEU A 101 -3.99 -2.30 -22.08
CA LEU A 101 -2.55 -2.46 -22.32
C LEU A 101 -2.10 -1.82 -23.65
N ASN A 102 -2.92 -1.90 -24.68
CA ASN A 102 -2.67 -1.29 -26.00
C ASN A 102 -2.86 0.23 -26.06
N GLU A 103 -3.45 0.84 -25.02
CA GLU A 103 -3.71 2.29 -24.93
C GLU A 103 -2.69 3.03 -24.05
N ILE A 104 -1.72 2.32 -23.50
CA ILE A 104 -0.73 2.87 -22.55
C ILE A 104 0.07 4.02 -23.16
N ASP A 105 0.55 3.87 -24.38
CA ASP A 105 1.32 4.93 -25.04
C ASP A 105 0.49 6.21 -25.20
N ASN A 106 -0.77 6.08 -25.62
CA ASN A 106 -1.69 7.22 -25.76
C ASN A 106 -1.96 7.91 -24.43
N TYR A 107 -2.21 7.13 -23.37
CA TYR A 107 -2.40 7.68 -22.02
C TYR A 107 -1.19 8.48 -21.54
N PHE A 108 0.03 7.96 -21.74
CA PHE A 108 1.24 8.66 -21.29
C PHE A 108 1.64 9.83 -22.19
N PHE A 109 1.11 9.91 -23.40
CA PHE A 109 1.31 11.03 -24.32
C PHE A 109 0.28 12.16 -24.13
N ASN A 110 -1.01 11.81 -24.10
CA ASN A 110 -2.13 12.77 -24.09
C ASN A 110 -2.78 12.92 -22.70
N GLY A 111 -2.55 11.99 -21.78
CA GLY A 111 -3.26 11.94 -20.49
C GLY A 111 -4.71 11.43 -20.57
N GLU A 112 -5.14 10.96 -21.74
CA GLU A 112 -6.51 10.51 -21.97
C GLU A 112 -6.75 9.09 -21.47
N PHE A 113 -7.84 8.89 -20.74
CA PHE A 113 -8.34 7.58 -20.33
C PHE A 113 -9.87 7.60 -20.31
N VAL A 114 -10.48 6.44 -20.53
CA VAL A 114 -11.94 6.33 -20.68
C VAL A 114 -12.62 5.89 -19.40
N ASP A 115 -11.91 5.14 -18.53
CA ASP A 115 -12.50 4.49 -17.36
C ASP A 115 -11.64 4.66 -16.12
N THR A 116 -12.21 4.36 -14.96
CA THR A 116 -11.52 4.43 -13.67
C THR A 116 -11.69 3.13 -12.89
N TYR A 117 -10.66 2.76 -12.13
CA TYR A 117 -10.70 1.68 -11.18
C TYR A 117 -10.62 2.23 -9.76
N THR A 118 -11.57 1.83 -8.92
CA THR A 118 -11.61 2.26 -7.52
C THR A 118 -10.87 1.24 -6.65
N THR A 119 -9.85 1.69 -5.96
CA THR A 119 -9.02 0.82 -5.12
C THR A 119 -8.61 1.50 -3.82
N GLU A 120 -8.32 0.68 -2.81
CA GLU A 120 -7.67 1.15 -1.60
C GLU A 120 -6.19 1.42 -1.87
N ILE A 121 -5.70 2.57 -1.44
CA ILE A 121 -4.31 2.99 -1.56
C ILE A 121 -3.73 3.31 -0.19
N SER A 122 -2.44 3.07 0.00
CA SER A 122 -1.69 3.53 1.17
C SER A 122 -1.37 5.02 1.04
N SER A 123 -1.16 5.71 2.17
CA SER A 123 -0.81 7.15 2.20
C SER A 123 0.49 7.47 1.46
N HIS A 124 1.35 6.47 1.23
CA HIS A 124 2.64 6.60 0.55
C HIS A 124 2.54 6.38 -0.96
N GLU A 125 1.48 5.73 -1.45
CA GLU A 125 1.29 5.44 -2.87
C GLU A 125 0.80 6.70 -3.60
N LYS A 126 1.55 7.13 -4.61
CA LYS A 126 1.28 8.35 -5.38
C LYS A 126 1.30 8.05 -6.87
N ASN A 127 0.64 8.92 -7.65
CA ASN A 127 0.68 8.84 -9.12
C ASN A 127 0.33 7.45 -9.67
N LEU A 128 -0.79 6.88 -9.17
CA LEU A 128 -1.24 5.55 -9.53
C LEU A 128 -2.03 5.56 -10.84
N PHE A 129 -1.89 4.47 -11.58
CA PHE A 129 -2.78 4.09 -12.68
C PHE A 129 -2.99 2.57 -12.66
N SER A 130 -4.00 2.09 -13.35
CA SER A 130 -4.28 0.67 -13.45
C SER A 130 -4.37 0.22 -14.91
N VAL A 131 -4.05 -1.05 -15.13
CA VAL A 131 -4.11 -1.70 -16.45
C VAL A 131 -4.99 -2.92 -16.37
N SER A 132 -6.00 -3.00 -17.25
CA SER A 132 -6.85 -4.18 -17.39
C SER A 132 -6.21 -5.19 -18.34
N ILE A 133 -6.17 -6.46 -17.91
CA ILE A 133 -5.69 -7.57 -18.73
C ILE A 133 -6.91 -8.20 -19.43
N ASP A 134 -7.00 -8.03 -20.71
CA ASP A 134 -8.12 -8.49 -21.56
C ASP A 134 -7.81 -9.76 -22.37
N SER A 135 -6.57 -10.29 -22.24
CA SER A 135 -6.11 -11.49 -22.93
C SER A 135 -5.37 -12.44 -22.00
N ASP A 136 -5.17 -13.67 -22.41
CA ASP A 136 -4.42 -14.67 -21.67
C ASP A 136 -2.91 -14.66 -21.96
N SER A 137 -2.42 -13.68 -22.72
CA SER A 137 -1.01 -13.54 -23.08
C SER A 137 -0.08 -13.35 -21.88
N GLN A 138 -0.60 -12.97 -20.73
CA GLN A 138 0.13 -12.77 -19.48
C GLN A 138 -0.16 -13.87 -18.43
N SER A 139 -0.87 -14.93 -18.84
CA SER A 139 -1.16 -16.11 -17.99
C SER A 139 0.13 -16.93 -17.79
N PRO A 140 0.31 -17.61 -16.63
CA PRO A 140 -0.63 -17.74 -15.52
C PRO A 140 -0.57 -16.59 -14.50
N PHE A 141 0.43 -15.69 -14.53
CA PHE A 141 0.63 -14.67 -13.51
C PHE A 141 -0.46 -13.58 -13.52
N PHE A 142 -0.82 -13.11 -14.71
CA PHE A 142 -1.86 -12.11 -14.90
C PHE A 142 -2.89 -12.63 -15.90
N PRO A 143 -3.78 -13.55 -15.49
CA PRO A 143 -4.80 -14.09 -16.40
C PRO A 143 -5.81 -13.00 -16.77
N ARG A 144 -6.52 -13.21 -17.86
CA ARG A 144 -7.61 -12.35 -18.32
C ARG A 144 -8.58 -11.99 -17.18
N GLY A 145 -8.97 -10.72 -17.08
CA GLY A 145 -9.79 -10.17 -16.00
C GLY A 145 -8.99 -9.74 -14.78
N THR A 146 -7.66 -9.72 -14.85
CA THR A 146 -6.82 -9.12 -13.80
C THR A 146 -6.72 -7.62 -14.02
N VAL A 147 -6.80 -6.84 -12.93
CA VAL A 147 -6.44 -5.42 -12.89
C VAL A 147 -5.11 -5.29 -12.18
N CYS A 148 -4.13 -4.75 -12.87
CA CYS A 148 -2.79 -4.48 -12.36
C CYS A 148 -2.67 -3.01 -12.01
N ILE A 149 -2.26 -2.68 -10.78
CA ILE A 149 -2.09 -1.32 -10.27
C ILE A 149 -0.62 -0.98 -10.26
N PHE A 150 -0.26 0.16 -10.84
CA PHE A 150 1.11 0.64 -10.99
C PHE A 150 1.31 2.01 -10.36
N GLU A 151 2.52 2.24 -9.85
CA GLU A 151 2.99 3.55 -9.42
C GLU A 151 3.99 4.10 -10.46
N LYS A 152 3.71 5.29 -11.00
CA LYS A 152 4.62 5.99 -11.93
C LYS A 152 5.59 6.91 -11.20
N GLY A 153 6.78 7.08 -11.78
CA GLY A 153 7.78 8.05 -11.30
C GLY A 153 8.63 7.57 -10.12
N LYS A 154 8.47 6.32 -9.70
CA LYS A 154 9.31 5.68 -8.67
C LYS A 154 10.48 4.96 -9.34
N GLN A 155 11.65 4.97 -8.71
CA GLN A 155 12.80 4.17 -9.16
C GLN A 155 12.56 2.68 -8.86
N PRO A 156 12.74 1.80 -9.83
CA PRO A 156 12.63 0.36 -9.62
C PRO A 156 13.70 -0.17 -8.67
N SER A 157 13.33 -1.19 -7.91
CA SER A 157 14.21 -2.00 -7.08
C SER A 157 14.46 -3.36 -7.72
N ASP A 158 15.51 -4.05 -7.29
CA ASP A 158 15.82 -5.40 -7.76
C ASP A 158 14.64 -6.36 -7.50
N GLY A 159 14.24 -7.12 -8.52
CA GLY A 159 13.12 -8.04 -8.47
C GLY A 159 11.74 -7.43 -8.75
N ASP A 160 11.62 -6.10 -8.89
CA ASP A 160 10.35 -5.44 -9.22
C ASP A 160 9.79 -5.91 -10.56
N ILE A 161 8.47 -5.93 -10.65
CA ILE A 161 7.76 -6.11 -11.93
C ILE A 161 7.36 -4.72 -12.43
N VAL A 162 7.70 -4.42 -13.66
CA VAL A 162 7.42 -3.15 -14.31
C VAL A 162 6.58 -3.30 -15.56
N LEU A 163 5.79 -2.27 -15.86
CA LEU A 163 5.24 -2.06 -17.18
C LEU A 163 6.25 -1.26 -17.99
N VAL A 164 6.77 -1.83 -19.06
CA VAL A 164 7.86 -1.27 -19.85
C VAL A 164 7.59 -1.40 -21.34
N LYS A 165 7.98 -0.37 -22.11
CA LYS A 165 8.11 -0.43 -23.56
C LYS A 165 9.60 -0.60 -23.86
N ILE A 166 9.94 -1.61 -24.67
CA ILE A 166 11.29 -1.91 -25.13
C ILE A 166 11.32 -1.62 -26.63
N HIS A 167 12.18 -0.70 -27.06
CA HIS A 167 12.18 -0.17 -28.42
C HIS A 167 10.77 0.29 -28.84
N GLU A 168 10.38 0.09 -30.06
CA GLU A 168 9.05 0.42 -30.60
C GLU A 168 7.99 -0.70 -30.39
N HIS A 169 8.28 -1.69 -29.52
CA HIS A 169 7.34 -2.77 -29.25
C HIS A 169 6.18 -2.33 -28.35
N THR A 170 5.10 -3.12 -28.34
CA THR A 170 3.97 -2.92 -27.44
C THR A 170 4.42 -3.01 -25.97
N PRO A 171 3.92 -2.15 -25.10
CA PRO A 171 4.18 -2.24 -23.66
C PRO A 171 3.91 -3.62 -23.09
N CYS A 172 4.81 -4.09 -22.25
CA CYS A 172 4.74 -5.43 -21.67
C CYS A 172 5.22 -5.45 -20.23
N PHE A 173 4.93 -6.54 -19.53
CA PHE A 173 5.41 -6.76 -18.17
C PHE A 173 6.78 -7.43 -18.19
N ARG A 174 7.70 -6.90 -17.39
CA ARG A 174 9.04 -7.47 -17.19
C ARG A 174 9.41 -7.42 -15.72
N ARG A 175 10.18 -8.41 -15.28
CA ARG A 175 10.90 -8.36 -14.01
C ARG A 175 12.24 -7.67 -14.25
N ILE A 176 12.59 -6.74 -13.37
CA ILE A 176 13.88 -6.05 -13.40
C ILE A 176 14.84 -6.77 -12.45
N PHE A 177 16.09 -6.92 -12.92
CA PHE A 177 17.26 -7.19 -12.10
C PHE A 177 18.24 -6.03 -12.24
N ILE A 178 18.94 -5.70 -11.17
CA ILE A 178 19.88 -4.58 -11.15
C ILE A 178 21.30 -5.14 -11.03
N GLU A 179 22.11 -4.90 -12.05
CA GLU A 179 23.55 -5.19 -12.04
C GLU A 179 24.32 -3.89 -12.26
N ASP A 180 25.08 -3.47 -11.26
CA ASP A 180 25.77 -2.19 -11.20
C ASP A 180 24.82 -1.01 -11.47
N ILE A 181 24.91 -0.39 -12.64
CA ILE A 181 24.07 0.73 -13.08
C ILE A 181 23.05 0.32 -14.16
N HIS A 182 22.98 -0.96 -14.51
CA HIS A 182 22.16 -1.44 -15.62
C HIS A 182 20.92 -2.18 -15.12
N PHE A 183 19.82 -1.97 -15.82
CA PHE A 183 18.61 -2.78 -15.65
C PHE A 183 18.63 -3.94 -16.65
N LEU A 184 18.50 -5.15 -16.11
CA LEU A 184 18.28 -6.36 -16.88
C LEU A 184 16.80 -6.69 -16.82
N PHE A 185 16.20 -6.98 -17.94
CA PHE A 185 14.77 -7.28 -18.05
C PHE A 185 14.57 -8.76 -18.38
N SER A 186 13.74 -9.44 -17.59
CA SER A 186 13.31 -10.81 -17.83
C SER A 186 11.81 -10.86 -18.06
N PRO A 187 11.28 -11.78 -18.85
CA PRO A 187 9.85 -12.08 -18.86
C PRO A 187 9.37 -12.39 -17.42
N VAL A 188 8.14 -12.00 -17.10
CA VAL A 188 7.55 -12.35 -15.80
C VAL A 188 7.28 -13.85 -15.72
N ILE A 189 6.93 -14.46 -16.86
CA ILE A 189 6.79 -15.90 -17.00
C ILE A 189 8.21 -16.45 -17.19
N LEU A 190 8.68 -17.19 -16.20
CA LEU A 190 9.94 -17.93 -16.30
C LEU A 190 9.69 -19.16 -17.20
N GLU A 191 9.71 -18.97 -18.50
CA GLU A 191 10.00 -20.07 -19.40
C GLU A 191 11.47 -20.44 -19.19
N ARG A 192 11.73 -21.75 -19.05
CA ARG A 192 13.08 -22.28 -18.85
C ARG A 192 13.97 -21.74 -19.95
N ASP A 193 15.10 -21.16 -19.58
CA ASP A 193 16.21 -20.70 -20.45
C ASP A 193 16.15 -19.29 -21.04
N ILE A 194 15.27 -18.39 -20.57
CA ILE A 194 15.37 -16.98 -20.97
C ILE A 194 16.19 -16.21 -19.92
N SER A 195 17.44 -15.93 -20.25
CA SER A 195 18.30 -15.07 -19.43
C SER A 195 17.81 -13.62 -19.47
N PRO A 196 17.95 -12.87 -18.36
CA PRO A 196 17.70 -11.43 -18.36
C PRO A 196 18.55 -10.73 -19.43
N SER A 197 17.97 -9.72 -20.07
CA SER A 197 18.63 -9.00 -21.17
C SER A 197 18.72 -7.52 -20.87
N ILE A 198 19.80 -6.88 -21.32
CA ILE A 198 19.99 -5.43 -21.31
C ILE A 198 19.46 -4.87 -22.62
N TYR A 199 18.72 -3.77 -22.55
CA TYR A 199 18.24 -3.03 -23.72
C TYR A 199 18.80 -1.61 -23.69
N SER A 200 19.23 -1.13 -24.85
CA SER A 200 19.77 0.23 -25.01
C SER A 200 18.66 1.30 -24.98
N GLU A 201 17.45 0.91 -25.35
CA GLU A 201 16.31 1.82 -25.41
C GLU A 201 15.07 1.15 -24.77
N TYR A 202 14.56 1.79 -23.72
CA TYR A 202 13.37 1.36 -23.03
C TYR A 202 12.70 2.55 -22.31
N LYS A 203 11.40 2.41 -22.05
CA LYS A 203 10.63 3.37 -21.25
C LYS A 203 9.82 2.63 -20.20
N ILE A 204 10.11 2.83 -18.91
CA ILE A 204 9.34 2.30 -17.80
C ILE A 204 8.16 3.24 -17.53
N PHE A 205 6.95 2.71 -17.58
CA PHE A 205 5.72 3.44 -17.31
C PHE A 205 5.35 3.43 -15.82
N GLY A 206 5.63 2.33 -15.11
CA GLY A 206 5.37 2.20 -13.70
C GLY A 206 5.80 0.86 -13.13
N ILE A 207 5.85 0.81 -11.78
CA ILE A 207 6.17 -0.38 -10.99
C ILE A 207 4.87 -1.00 -10.52
N LEU A 208 4.73 -2.31 -10.65
CA LEU A 208 3.56 -3.05 -10.19
C LEU A 208 3.48 -3.06 -8.67
N LEU A 209 2.37 -2.59 -8.13
CA LEU A 209 2.07 -2.63 -6.70
C LEU A 209 1.15 -3.79 -6.33
N LYS A 210 0.09 -3.99 -7.14
CA LYS A 210 -0.96 -4.99 -6.88
C LYS A 210 -1.46 -5.58 -8.19
N ALA A 211 -1.83 -6.85 -8.16
CA ALA A 211 -2.60 -7.50 -9.21
C ALA A 211 -3.85 -8.14 -8.58
N ILE A 212 -5.02 -7.75 -9.04
CA ILE A 212 -6.31 -8.14 -8.47
C ILE A 212 -7.10 -8.88 -9.54
N LYS A 213 -7.41 -10.16 -9.29
CA LYS A 213 -8.28 -10.93 -10.17
C LYS A 213 -9.73 -10.60 -9.84
N ILE A 214 -10.47 -10.13 -10.84
CA ILE A 214 -11.91 -9.90 -10.75
C ILE A 214 -12.60 -11.17 -11.27
N TYR A 215 -13.44 -11.80 -10.43
CA TYR A 215 -14.20 -13.02 -10.74
C TYR A 215 -15.63 -12.69 -11.12
#